data_0144c7505e5be69785e90a1390320c3f
#
_entry.id   0144c7505e5be69785e90a1390320c3f
#
_cell.length_a   1.000
_cell.length_b   1.000
_cell.length_c   1.000
_cell.angle_alpha   90.00
_cell.angle_beta   90.00
_cell.angle_gamma   90.00
#
_symmetry.space_group_name_H-M   'P 1'
#
loop_
_entity.id
_entity.type
_entity.pdbx_description
1 polymer ?
#
loop_
_entity_poly.entity_id
_entity_poly.type
_entity_poly.pdbx_seq_one_letter_code
_entity_poly.pdbx_strand_id
1 'polypeptide(L)'
;LANPKYGDLSLADYVKARGYGEDFLNWYLSPMAAAVWSSPPERINDFPARTLMRFWHNHGFLGLDTQHPWRTVVDGSRQYVEKIIVPFKNQIVSGNPVRKVTTDNQIILDDGSVHSFDIIIFASHGDQSLKLLEKPTSLETDILRHFNYQSNRAVVHIDPHFMPRTRRAWASWNYRVEPSGKHSTHYWMNSLQGVSESENYFVSINPPGEIAPEKIHHELEYEHPIFTSAAIKAQDRILELHQAGQETNRFYCGAWQRYGFHEDGIWSAHRLCEKLIGSWDLQSQSV
;
A
#
# COMPACT_ATOMS: atom_id res chain seq x y z
N LEU A 1 -20.54 -11.55 1.75
CA LEU A 1 -20.00 -10.39 2.46
C LEU A 1 -20.87 -10.00 3.67
N ALA A 2 -22.17 -10.18 3.60
CA ALA A 2 -23.11 -9.75 4.63
C ALA A 2 -23.42 -10.81 5.71
N ASN A 3 -22.89 -12.03 5.60
CA ASN A 3 -23.19 -13.08 6.57
C ASN A 3 -22.33 -12.88 7.85
N PRO A 4 -22.94 -12.52 9.00
CA PRO A 4 -22.21 -12.26 10.24
C PRO A 4 -21.41 -13.47 10.74
N LYS A 5 -21.84 -14.70 10.39
CA LYS A 5 -21.13 -15.94 10.78
C LYS A 5 -19.66 -15.98 10.34
N TYR A 6 -19.31 -15.29 9.25
CA TYR A 6 -17.96 -15.32 8.68
C TYR A 6 -17.24 -13.98 8.78
N GLY A 7 -17.82 -13.01 9.49
CA GLY A 7 -17.39 -11.62 9.49
C GLY A 7 -15.97 -11.37 9.96
N ASP A 8 -15.55 -12.08 10.98
CA ASP A 8 -14.28 -11.86 11.68
C ASP A 8 -13.27 -13.00 11.47
N LEU A 9 -13.56 -13.95 10.57
CA LEU A 9 -12.66 -15.07 10.31
C LEU A 9 -11.43 -14.62 9.53
N SER A 10 -10.29 -15.23 9.86
CA SER A 10 -9.11 -15.21 9.01
C SER A 10 -9.40 -15.94 7.69
N LEU A 11 -8.54 -15.72 6.67
CA LEU A 11 -8.69 -16.42 5.40
C LEU A 11 -8.63 -17.95 5.58
N ALA A 12 -7.68 -18.43 6.38
CA ALA A 12 -7.55 -19.86 6.66
C ALA A 12 -8.78 -20.41 7.37
N ASP A 13 -9.28 -19.74 8.40
CA ASP A 13 -10.47 -20.16 9.13
C ASP A 13 -11.73 -20.12 8.25
N TYR A 14 -11.83 -19.13 7.36
CA TYR A 14 -12.95 -19.05 6.40
C TYR A 14 -12.93 -20.24 5.44
N VAL A 15 -11.78 -20.60 4.87
CA VAL A 15 -11.63 -21.76 3.98
C VAL A 15 -12.05 -23.05 4.70
N LYS A 16 -11.59 -23.24 5.93
CA LYS A 16 -11.95 -24.38 6.78
C LYS A 16 -13.46 -24.41 7.10
N ALA A 17 -14.01 -23.27 7.53
CA ALA A 17 -15.44 -23.17 7.88
C ALA A 17 -16.37 -23.39 6.68
N ARG A 18 -15.87 -23.15 5.46
CA ARG A 18 -16.61 -23.38 4.21
C ARG A 18 -16.40 -24.77 3.64
N GLY A 19 -15.52 -25.59 4.20
CA GLY A 19 -15.17 -26.90 3.71
C GLY A 19 -14.42 -26.91 2.37
N TYR A 20 -13.72 -25.81 2.06
CA TYR A 20 -12.83 -25.77 0.89
C TYR A 20 -11.54 -26.53 1.17
N GLY A 21 -10.94 -27.13 0.11
CA GLY A 21 -9.71 -27.87 0.23
C GLY A 21 -8.48 -26.97 0.52
N GLU A 22 -7.45 -27.55 1.14
CA GLU A 22 -6.18 -26.85 1.42
C GLU A 22 -5.49 -26.39 0.14
N ASP A 23 -5.62 -27.13 -0.95
CA ASP A 23 -5.04 -26.76 -2.25
C ASP A 23 -5.64 -25.43 -2.76
N PHE A 24 -6.93 -25.20 -2.53
CA PHE A 24 -7.56 -23.92 -2.89
C PHE A 24 -6.97 -22.75 -2.09
N LEU A 25 -6.68 -22.95 -0.82
CA LEU A 25 -5.98 -21.98 0.00
C LEU A 25 -4.55 -21.76 -0.49
N ASN A 26 -3.77 -22.84 -0.61
CA ASN A 26 -2.33 -22.78 -0.79
C ASN A 26 -1.90 -22.42 -2.23
N TRP A 27 -2.68 -22.84 -3.23
CA TRP A 27 -2.34 -22.64 -4.64
C TRP A 27 -3.12 -21.54 -5.35
N TYR A 28 -4.14 -20.99 -4.70
CA TYR A 28 -4.94 -19.91 -5.30
C TYR A 28 -5.13 -18.71 -4.37
N LEU A 29 -5.81 -18.88 -3.21
CA LEU A 29 -6.18 -17.75 -2.36
C LEU A 29 -4.97 -17.03 -1.76
N SER A 30 -4.09 -17.79 -1.11
CA SER A 30 -2.89 -17.23 -0.46
C SER A 30 -1.91 -16.63 -1.47
N PRO A 31 -1.54 -17.29 -2.58
CA PRO A 31 -0.70 -16.69 -3.61
C PRO A 31 -1.29 -15.43 -4.22
N MET A 32 -2.57 -15.44 -4.55
CA MET A 32 -3.23 -14.28 -5.16
C MET A 32 -3.27 -13.07 -4.22
N ALA A 33 -3.58 -13.30 -2.95
CA ALA A 33 -3.58 -12.24 -1.94
C ALA A 33 -2.15 -11.78 -1.59
N ALA A 34 -1.22 -12.73 -1.42
CA ALA A 34 0.18 -12.44 -1.14
C ALA A 34 0.83 -11.59 -2.23
N ALA A 35 0.52 -11.88 -3.49
CA ALA A 35 1.00 -11.12 -4.62
C ALA A 35 0.48 -9.67 -4.62
N VAL A 36 -0.79 -9.43 -4.23
CA VAL A 36 -1.39 -8.09 -4.17
C VAL A 36 -0.72 -7.21 -3.11
N TRP A 37 -0.44 -7.75 -1.92
CA TRP A 37 0.11 -6.97 -0.80
C TRP A 37 1.59 -7.22 -0.50
N SER A 38 2.28 -7.97 -1.36
CA SER A 38 3.70 -8.35 -1.18
C SER A 38 3.97 -8.95 0.21
N SER A 39 3.00 -9.66 0.75
CA SER A 39 3.04 -10.26 2.08
C SER A 39 3.33 -11.75 2.01
N PRO A 40 4.09 -12.33 2.97
CA PRO A 40 4.30 -13.77 3.00
C PRO A 40 2.98 -14.52 3.27
N PRO A 41 2.80 -15.74 2.72
CA PRO A 41 1.56 -16.49 2.81
C PRO A 41 1.09 -16.75 4.25
N GLU A 42 2.02 -16.95 5.18
CA GLU A 42 1.70 -17.18 6.59
C GLU A 42 0.91 -16.01 7.18
N ARG A 43 1.28 -14.78 6.79
CA ARG A 43 0.54 -13.57 7.20
C ARG A 43 -0.76 -13.39 6.44
N ILE A 44 -0.81 -13.84 5.20
CA ILE A 44 -2.03 -13.79 4.38
C ILE A 44 -3.09 -14.75 4.93
N ASN A 45 -2.70 -15.88 5.48
CA ASN A 45 -3.63 -16.82 6.10
C ASN A 45 -4.38 -16.21 7.30
N ASP A 46 -3.75 -15.26 8.00
CA ASP A 46 -4.35 -14.50 9.10
C ASP A 46 -5.12 -13.24 8.62
N PHE A 47 -5.07 -12.95 7.32
CA PHE A 47 -5.74 -11.79 6.76
C PHE A 47 -7.27 -11.91 6.92
N PRO A 48 -8.00 -10.82 7.25
CA PRO A 48 -9.44 -10.87 7.40
C PRO A 48 -10.14 -11.25 6.08
N ALA A 49 -10.81 -12.40 6.06
CA ALA A 49 -11.45 -12.93 4.86
C ALA A 49 -12.47 -11.95 4.25
N ARG A 50 -13.23 -11.23 5.08
CA ARG A 50 -14.18 -10.21 4.62
C ARG A 50 -13.51 -9.10 3.83
N THR A 51 -12.35 -8.62 4.27
CA THR A 51 -11.59 -7.55 3.61
C THR A 51 -11.09 -8.02 2.25
N LEU A 52 -10.55 -9.23 2.16
CA LEU A 52 -10.10 -9.83 0.90
C LEU A 52 -11.29 -10.01 -0.07
N MET A 53 -12.40 -10.57 0.40
CA MET A 53 -13.58 -10.80 -0.44
C MET A 53 -14.18 -9.48 -0.93
N ARG A 54 -14.19 -8.43 -0.11
CA ARG A 54 -14.64 -7.09 -0.50
C ARG A 54 -13.71 -6.50 -1.56
N PHE A 55 -12.42 -6.62 -1.35
CA PHE A 55 -11.42 -6.17 -2.33
C PHE A 55 -11.62 -6.88 -3.68
N TRP A 56 -11.74 -8.20 -3.69
CA TRP A 56 -11.97 -8.95 -4.91
C TRP A 56 -13.31 -8.65 -5.58
N HIS A 57 -14.36 -8.46 -4.80
CA HIS A 57 -15.66 -8.03 -5.33
C HIS A 57 -15.54 -6.68 -6.05
N ASN A 58 -14.89 -5.70 -5.42
CA ASN A 58 -14.73 -4.36 -5.99
C ASN A 58 -13.88 -4.35 -7.28
N HIS A 59 -12.98 -5.33 -7.43
CA HIS A 59 -12.11 -5.48 -8.60
C HIS A 59 -12.64 -6.49 -9.63
N GLY A 60 -13.84 -7.04 -9.42
CA GLY A 60 -14.44 -7.99 -10.35
C GLY A 60 -13.80 -9.38 -10.36
N PHE A 61 -13.01 -9.76 -9.34
CA PHE A 61 -12.34 -11.07 -9.29
C PHE A 61 -13.23 -12.24 -8.83
N LEU A 62 -14.47 -11.99 -8.42
CA LEU A 62 -15.39 -13.03 -7.96
C LEU A 62 -16.29 -13.59 -9.05
N GLY A 63 -16.18 -13.13 -10.29
CA GLY A 63 -16.96 -13.60 -11.42
C GLY A 63 -16.10 -13.89 -12.64
N LEU A 64 -16.62 -14.65 -13.61
CA LEU A 64 -15.88 -15.03 -14.82
C LEU A 64 -15.71 -13.86 -15.79
N ASP A 65 -16.73 -13.00 -15.90
CA ASP A 65 -16.79 -11.90 -16.89
C ASP A 65 -16.92 -10.53 -16.23
N THR A 66 -16.54 -10.43 -14.95
CA THR A 66 -16.72 -9.21 -14.15
C THR A 66 -15.44 -8.40 -13.98
N GLN A 67 -14.31 -8.86 -14.49
CA GLN A 67 -13.03 -8.18 -14.38
C GLN A 67 -13.02 -6.88 -15.19
N HIS A 68 -12.58 -5.81 -14.56
CA HIS A 68 -12.38 -4.53 -15.24
C HIS A 68 -11.13 -4.59 -16.15
N PRO A 69 -11.14 -3.90 -17.30
CA PRO A 69 -9.95 -3.77 -18.13
C PRO A 69 -8.79 -3.16 -17.34
N TRP A 70 -7.64 -3.82 -17.37
CA TRP A 70 -6.43 -3.30 -16.75
C TRP A 70 -5.98 -2.03 -17.48
N ARG A 71 -5.56 -1.04 -16.70
CA ARG A 71 -5.03 0.22 -17.20
C ARG A 71 -3.81 0.60 -16.38
N THR A 72 -2.88 1.32 -17.00
CA THR A 72 -1.72 1.93 -16.34
C THR A 72 -1.59 3.37 -16.78
N VAL A 73 -0.87 4.16 -16.00
CA VAL A 73 -0.55 5.54 -16.37
C VAL A 73 0.55 5.51 -17.43
N VAL A 74 0.32 6.13 -18.57
CA VAL A 74 1.33 6.25 -19.62
C VAL A 74 2.56 6.95 -19.04
N ASP A 75 3.74 6.41 -19.27
CA ASP A 75 5.03 6.87 -18.73
C ASP A 75 5.14 6.86 -17.19
N GLY A 76 4.26 6.08 -16.55
CA GLY A 76 4.31 5.83 -15.12
C GLY A 76 3.62 6.88 -14.24
N SER A 77 3.47 6.55 -12.95
CA SER A 77 2.74 7.37 -11.97
C SER A 77 3.36 8.75 -11.75
N ARG A 78 4.64 8.93 -12.04
CA ARG A 78 5.33 10.22 -11.96
C ARG A 78 4.60 11.31 -12.76
N GLN A 79 3.97 10.96 -13.89
CA GLN A 79 3.27 11.89 -14.75
C GLN A 79 2.12 12.63 -14.06
N TYR A 80 1.31 11.93 -13.26
CA TYR A 80 0.24 12.61 -12.53
C TYR A 80 0.77 13.36 -11.31
N VAL A 81 1.81 12.85 -10.64
CA VAL A 81 2.44 13.54 -9.52
C VAL A 81 2.97 14.90 -9.97
N GLU A 82 3.73 14.93 -11.07
CA GLU A 82 4.28 16.17 -11.64
C GLU A 82 3.19 17.20 -11.98
N LYS A 83 2.02 16.76 -12.44
CA LYS A 83 0.89 17.65 -12.71
C LYS A 83 0.22 18.18 -11.44
N ILE A 84 0.03 17.32 -10.44
CA ILE A 84 -0.62 17.69 -9.18
C ILE A 84 0.20 18.71 -8.40
N ILE A 85 1.52 18.60 -8.38
CA ILE A 85 2.38 19.50 -7.60
C ILE A 85 2.59 20.88 -8.21
N VAL A 86 2.23 21.11 -9.49
CA VAL A 86 2.48 22.38 -10.19
C VAL A 86 2.06 23.61 -9.37
N PRO A 87 0.86 23.69 -8.77
CA PRO A 87 0.40 24.88 -8.06
C PRO A 87 1.21 25.23 -6.81
N PHE A 88 1.89 24.25 -6.20
CA PHE A 88 2.61 24.43 -4.93
C PHE A 88 4.05 23.89 -4.98
N LYS A 89 4.60 23.71 -6.19
CA LYS A 89 5.94 23.14 -6.38
C LYS A 89 7.03 23.87 -5.59
N ASN A 90 6.92 25.20 -5.49
CA ASN A 90 7.88 26.04 -4.76
C ASN A 90 7.74 25.94 -3.23
N GLN A 91 6.71 25.28 -2.73
CA GLN A 91 6.48 25.04 -1.30
C GLN A 91 6.93 23.65 -0.86
N ILE A 92 7.38 22.80 -1.81
CA ILE A 92 7.88 21.47 -1.52
C ILE A 92 9.33 21.56 -1.09
N VAL A 93 9.61 21.11 0.13
CA VAL A 93 10.96 20.94 0.66
C VAL A 93 11.30 19.46 0.65
N SER A 94 12.41 19.12 -0.01
CA SER A 94 12.93 17.75 -0.08
C SER A 94 14.38 17.68 0.38
N GLY A 95 14.85 16.47 0.71
CA GLY A 95 16.23 16.25 1.13
C GLY A 95 16.51 16.59 2.59
N ASN A 96 15.52 17.05 3.35
CA ASN A 96 15.64 17.35 4.78
C ASN A 96 14.47 16.73 5.55
N PRO A 97 14.57 15.48 6.01
CA PRO A 97 13.47 14.77 6.63
C PRO A 97 13.06 15.36 7.97
N VAL A 98 11.78 15.23 8.30
CA VAL A 98 11.25 15.56 9.63
C VAL A 98 11.76 14.52 10.63
N ARG A 99 12.34 14.98 11.72
CA ARG A 99 12.80 14.14 12.84
C ARG A 99 11.79 14.05 13.96
N LYS A 100 11.07 15.15 14.19
CA LYS A 100 10.14 15.24 15.32
C LYS A 100 9.06 16.29 15.07
N VAL A 101 7.90 16.02 15.63
CA VAL A 101 6.80 16.97 15.75
C VAL A 101 6.53 17.18 17.24
N THR A 102 6.66 18.42 17.71
CA THR A 102 6.49 18.79 19.12
C THR A 102 5.01 18.94 19.47
N THR A 103 4.72 19.06 20.78
CA THR A 103 3.35 19.33 21.29
C THR A 103 2.79 20.67 20.80
N ASP A 104 3.65 21.64 20.52
CA ASP A 104 3.29 22.99 20.09
C ASP A 104 3.26 23.14 18.57
N ASN A 105 3.10 22.03 17.84
CA ASN A 105 3.03 21.97 16.37
C ASN A 105 4.27 22.56 15.67
N GLN A 106 5.46 22.35 16.26
CA GLN A 106 6.71 22.62 15.58
C GLN A 106 7.25 21.35 14.92
N ILE A 107 7.78 21.51 13.73
CA ILE A 107 8.49 20.45 13.01
C ILE A 107 9.99 20.70 13.18
N ILE A 108 10.71 19.69 13.66
CA ILE A 108 12.16 19.67 13.76
C ILE A 108 12.70 18.82 12.62
N LEU A 109 13.50 19.40 11.75
CA LEU A 109 14.13 18.73 10.62
C LEU A 109 15.48 18.08 10.99
N ASP A 110 16.02 17.30 10.06
CA ASP A 110 17.29 16.57 10.27
C ASP A 110 18.50 17.48 10.49
N ASP A 111 18.49 18.66 9.87
CA ASP A 111 19.53 19.68 10.05
C ASP A 111 19.36 20.49 11.35
N GLY A 112 18.37 20.18 12.17
CA GLY A 112 18.05 20.87 13.42
C GLY A 112 17.21 22.14 13.25
N SER A 113 16.84 22.53 12.04
CA SER A 113 15.94 23.66 11.83
C SER A 113 14.53 23.39 12.38
N VAL A 114 13.88 24.45 12.88
CA VAL A 114 12.57 24.37 13.52
C VAL A 114 11.59 25.27 12.79
N HIS A 115 10.43 24.72 12.44
CA HIS A 115 9.36 25.44 11.77
C HIS A 115 8.04 25.26 12.52
N SER A 116 7.30 26.33 12.72
CA SER A 116 6.00 26.32 13.40
C SER A 116 4.87 26.40 12.37
N PHE A 117 3.80 25.63 12.62
CA PHE A 117 2.62 25.58 11.74
C PHE A 117 1.35 25.57 12.58
N ASP A 118 0.29 26.14 12.05
CA ASP A 118 -1.05 26.13 12.67
C ASP A 118 -1.66 24.74 12.64
N ILE A 119 -1.41 23.98 11.56
CA ILE A 119 -1.93 22.62 11.33
C ILE A 119 -0.83 21.76 10.77
N ILE A 120 -0.72 20.52 11.26
CA ILE A 120 0.18 19.50 10.72
C ILE A 120 -0.64 18.32 10.19
N ILE A 121 -0.41 17.96 8.94
CA ILE A 121 -1.01 16.80 8.31
C ILE A 121 0.07 15.76 8.06
N PHE A 122 -0.04 14.61 8.71
CA PHE A 122 0.83 13.46 8.49
C PHE A 122 0.32 12.67 7.29
N ALA A 123 1.10 12.63 6.21
CA ALA A 123 0.84 11.84 5.02
C ALA A 123 1.88 10.71 4.85
N SER A 124 2.62 10.40 5.91
CA SER A 124 3.58 9.29 6.01
C SER A 124 2.88 7.99 6.42
N HIS A 125 3.65 6.89 6.54
CA HIS A 125 3.16 5.64 7.11
C HIS A 125 2.60 5.84 8.52
N GLY A 126 1.61 5.04 8.92
CA GLY A 126 0.97 5.19 10.24
C GLY A 126 1.94 5.01 11.41
N ASP A 127 2.86 4.04 11.32
CA ASP A 127 3.90 3.81 12.32
C ASP A 127 4.96 4.92 12.32
N GLN A 128 5.32 5.46 11.15
CA GLN A 128 6.24 6.59 11.03
C GLN A 128 5.62 7.85 11.62
N SER A 129 4.33 8.10 11.33
CA SER A 129 3.58 9.22 11.92
C SER A 129 3.63 9.17 13.44
N LEU A 130 3.41 7.99 14.03
CA LEU A 130 3.47 7.81 15.49
C LEU A 130 4.88 8.06 16.05
N LYS A 131 5.92 7.58 15.36
CA LYS A 131 7.33 7.76 15.77
C LYS A 131 7.79 9.21 15.72
N LEU A 132 7.21 10.02 14.85
CA LEU A 132 7.54 11.44 14.72
C LEU A 132 6.99 12.30 15.88
N LEU A 133 5.95 11.85 16.56
CA LEU A 133 5.33 12.60 17.65
C LEU A 133 6.19 12.58 18.90
N GLU A 134 6.52 13.75 19.43
CA GLU A 134 7.25 13.90 20.70
C GLU A 134 6.44 13.34 21.87
N LYS A 135 5.16 13.67 21.91
CA LYS A 135 4.19 13.18 22.91
C LYS A 135 2.87 12.85 22.21
N PRO A 136 2.69 11.62 21.72
CA PRO A 136 1.42 11.20 21.18
C PRO A 136 0.34 11.17 22.28
N THR A 137 -0.87 11.54 21.94
CA THR A 137 -2.03 11.32 22.81
C THR A 137 -2.31 9.82 22.96
N SER A 138 -3.11 9.46 23.98
CA SER A 138 -3.53 8.07 24.15
C SER A 138 -4.28 7.54 22.95
N LEU A 139 -5.10 8.38 22.30
CA LEU A 139 -5.86 8.01 21.11
C LEU A 139 -4.96 7.80 19.89
N GLU A 140 -3.98 8.71 19.65
CA GLU A 140 -2.99 8.57 18.58
C GLU A 140 -2.19 7.26 18.76
N THR A 141 -1.72 6.99 19.96
CA THR A 141 -1.01 5.75 20.28
C THR A 141 -1.88 4.53 20.06
N ASP A 142 -3.13 4.55 20.55
CA ASP A 142 -4.03 3.40 20.50
C ASP A 142 -4.42 3.05 19.05
N ILE A 143 -4.59 4.03 18.19
CA ILE A 143 -4.96 3.79 16.78
C ILE A 143 -3.73 3.52 15.90
N LEU A 144 -2.72 4.40 15.94
CA LEU A 144 -1.61 4.35 14.98
C LEU A 144 -0.67 3.15 15.19
N ARG A 145 -0.55 2.60 16.41
CA ARG A 145 0.28 1.42 16.71
C ARG A 145 -0.13 0.15 15.93
N HIS A 146 -1.33 0.11 15.37
CA HIS A 146 -1.82 -1.05 14.64
C HIS A 146 -1.39 -1.08 13.17
N PHE A 147 -0.91 0.03 12.63
CA PHE A 147 -0.43 0.12 11.24
C PHE A 147 1.05 -0.21 11.18
N ASN A 148 1.33 -1.50 11.02
CA ASN A 148 2.69 -2.02 10.91
C ASN A 148 3.05 -2.25 9.45
N TYR A 149 4.35 -2.27 9.17
CA TYR A 149 4.90 -2.45 7.84
C TYR A 149 5.93 -3.58 7.83
N GLN A 150 6.14 -4.15 6.66
CA GLN A 150 7.20 -5.12 6.41
C GLN A 150 8.10 -4.61 5.29
N SER A 151 9.42 -4.78 5.47
CA SER A 151 10.38 -4.49 4.42
C SER A 151 10.32 -5.54 3.32
N ASN A 152 10.41 -5.08 2.08
CA ASN A 152 10.49 -5.91 0.88
C ASN A 152 11.61 -5.38 -0.01
N ARG A 153 12.54 -6.24 -0.37
CA ARG A 153 13.59 -5.96 -1.33
C ARG A 153 12.99 -5.91 -2.73
N ALA A 154 13.09 -4.78 -3.41
CA ALA A 154 12.65 -4.57 -4.79
C ALA A 154 13.86 -4.38 -5.69
N VAL A 155 13.98 -5.17 -6.74
CA VAL A 155 15.11 -5.13 -7.69
C VAL A 155 14.59 -4.87 -9.09
N VAL A 156 15.08 -3.83 -9.74
CA VAL A 156 14.89 -3.56 -11.17
C VAL A 156 16.03 -4.22 -11.94
N HIS A 157 15.73 -5.15 -12.82
CA HIS A 157 16.75 -5.95 -13.50
C HIS A 157 16.31 -6.42 -14.88
N ILE A 158 17.26 -7.01 -15.61
CA ILE A 158 17.06 -7.59 -16.95
C ILE A 158 17.23 -9.12 -16.96
N ASP A 159 17.32 -9.78 -15.80
CA ASP A 159 17.51 -11.22 -15.73
C ASP A 159 16.17 -11.99 -15.84
N PRO A 160 15.94 -12.77 -16.90
CA PRO A 160 14.70 -13.52 -17.06
C PRO A 160 14.65 -14.82 -16.23
N HIS A 161 15.70 -15.15 -15.45
CA HIS A 161 15.81 -16.41 -14.71
C HIS A 161 14.64 -16.67 -13.75
N PHE A 162 14.03 -15.63 -13.22
CA PHE A 162 12.93 -15.73 -12.28
C PHE A 162 11.56 -15.91 -12.95
N MET A 163 11.49 -15.72 -14.25
CA MET A 163 10.26 -15.87 -15.02
C MET A 163 9.97 -17.35 -15.33
N PRO A 164 8.71 -17.71 -15.68
CA PRO A 164 8.39 -19.05 -16.13
C PRO A 164 9.30 -19.49 -17.29
N ARG A 165 9.74 -20.76 -17.29
CA ARG A 165 10.60 -21.32 -18.37
C ARG A 165 10.00 -21.14 -19.75
N THR A 166 8.68 -21.31 -19.87
CA THR A 166 7.95 -21.16 -21.12
C THR A 166 7.56 -19.68 -21.31
N ARG A 167 8.10 -19.05 -22.33
CA ARG A 167 7.82 -17.64 -22.67
C ARG A 167 6.33 -17.33 -22.81
N ARG A 168 5.53 -18.26 -23.34
CA ARG A 168 4.07 -18.11 -23.47
C ARG A 168 3.33 -18.06 -22.14
N ALA A 169 3.95 -18.49 -21.04
CA ALA A 169 3.38 -18.40 -19.69
C ALA A 169 3.75 -17.10 -18.98
N TRP A 170 4.51 -16.22 -19.60
CA TRP A 170 4.85 -14.93 -19.02
C TRP A 170 3.62 -14.03 -18.97
N ALA A 171 3.29 -13.53 -17.79
CA ALA A 171 2.28 -12.52 -17.57
C ALA A 171 2.92 -11.22 -17.11
N SER A 172 2.16 -10.12 -17.11
CA SER A 172 2.63 -8.85 -16.55
C SER A 172 3.00 -8.98 -15.07
N TRP A 173 2.41 -9.98 -14.40
CA TRP A 173 2.56 -10.23 -12.98
C TRP A 173 2.67 -11.74 -12.73
N ASN A 174 3.81 -12.20 -12.22
CA ASN A 174 4.12 -13.61 -12.03
C ASN A 174 4.46 -13.83 -10.54
N TYR A 175 3.78 -14.76 -9.91
CA TYR A 175 4.04 -15.15 -8.55
C TYR A 175 4.78 -16.50 -8.54
N ARG A 176 5.91 -16.56 -7.86
CA ARG A 176 6.76 -17.74 -7.79
C ARG A 176 6.83 -18.30 -6.36
N VAL A 177 6.65 -19.59 -6.24
CA VAL A 177 6.79 -20.34 -4.99
C VAL A 177 7.99 -21.26 -5.15
N GLU A 178 8.97 -21.14 -4.27
CA GLU A 178 10.14 -22.02 -4.24
C GLU A 178 9.84 -23.30 -3.44
N PRO A 179 10.55 -24.41 -3.70
CA PRO A 179 10.44 -25.61 -2.88
C PRO A 179 10.75 -25.39 -1.39
N SER A 180 11.54 -24.37 -1.08
CA SER A 180 11.86 -23.93 0.29
C SER A 180 10.70 -23.22 1.00
N GLY A 181 9.57 -22.98 0.31
CA GLY A 181 8.47 -22.16 0.80
C GLY A 181 8.68 -20.66 0.65
N LYS A 182 9.82 -20.18 0.13
CA LYS A 182 10.01 -18.77 -0.16
C LYS A 182 9.14 -18.34 -1.35
N HIS A 183 8.66 -17.11 -1.30
CA HIS A 183 7.78 -16.52 -2.29
C HIS A 183 8.38 -15.25 -2.87
N SER A 184 8.10 -14.98 -4.15
CA SER A 184 8.51 -13.78 -4.84
C SER A 184 7.50 -13.38 -5.90
N THR A 185 7.46 -12.09 -6.19
CA THR A 185 6.62 -11.53 -7.27
C THR A 185 7.53 -10.91 -8.31
N HIS A 186 7.27 -11.21 -9.58
CA HIS A 186 8.06 -10.72 -10.71
C HIS A 186 7.15 -10.03 -11.71
N TYR A 187 7.33 -8.72 -11.85
CA TYR A 187 6.63 -7.90 -12.84
C TYR A 187 7.43 -7.88 -14.13
N TRP A 188 6.80 -8.22 -15.24
CA TRP A 188 7.36 -8.00 -16.56
C TRP A 188 6.92 -6.63 -17.08
N MET A 189 7.81 -5.66 -16.98
CA MET A 189 7.50 -4.25 -17.17
C MET A 189 7.19 -3.90 -18.63
N ASN A 190 7.75 -4.64 -19.59
CA ASN A 190 7.42 -4.47 -21.01
C ASN A 190 5.94 -4.73 -21.29
N SER A 191 5.37 -5.77 -20.67
CA SER A 191 3.94 -6.07 -20.80
C SER A 191 3.08 -5.15 -19.94
N LEU A 192 3.57 -4.75 -18.76
CA LEU A 192 2.81 -3.94 -17.81
C LEU A 192 2.76 -2.46 -18.20
N GLN A 193 3.86 -1.90 -18.68
CA GLN A 193 3.99 -0.46 -18.94
C GLN A 193 4.61 -0.10 -20.32
N GLY A 194 4.97 -1.09 -21.14
CA GLY A 194 5.54 -0.82 -22.46
C GLY A 194 6.91 -0.12 -22.43
N VAL A 195 7.72 -0.38 -21.41
CA VAL A 195 8.97 0.38 -21.15
C VAL A 195 10.06 0.17 -22.19
N SER A 196 10.01 -0.93 -22.98
CA SER A 196 11.00 -1.23 -24.02
C SER A 196 10.45 -2.26 -25.01
N GLU A 197 10.87 -2.16 -26.26
CA GLU A 197 10.57 -3.13 -27.33
C GLU A 197 11.74 -4.11 -27.55
N SER A 198 12.96 -3.76 -27.14
CA SER A 198 14.19 -4.51 -27.43
C SER A 198 14.68 -5.36 -26.28
N GLU A 199 14.62 -4.88 -25.06
CA GLU A 199 15.12 -5.56 -23.88
C GLU A 199 14.01 -5.80 -22.86
N ASN A 200 14.07 -6.93 -22.12
CA ASN A 200 13.08 -7.22 -21.10
C ASN A 200 13.51 -6.63 -19.76
N TYR A 201 12.64 -5.82 -19.17
CA TYR A 201 12.81 -5.27 -17.84
C TYR A 201 11.86 -5.94 -16.85
N PHE A 202 12.39 -6.24 -15.68
CA PHE A 202 11.65 -6.86 -14.59
C PHE A 202 11.79 -6.03 -13.31
N VAL A 203 10.72 -6.05 -12.51
CA VAL A 203 10.80 -5.65 -11.12
C VAL A 203 10.48 -6.88 -10.29
N SER A 204 11.44 -7.35 -9.49
CA SER A 204 11.25 -8.51 -8.61
C SER A 204 11.18 -8.07 -7.17
N ILE A 205 10.14 -8.54 -6.48
CA ILE A 205 9.96 -8.35 -5.04
C ILE A 205 10.40 -9.63 -4.33
N ASN A 206 11.37 -9.51 -3.44
CA ASN A 206 11.97 -10.58 -2.66
C ASN A 206 12.44 -11.75 -3.55
N PRO A 207 13.25 -11.51 -4.59
CA PRO A 207 13.74 -12.60 -5.44
C PRO A 207 14.48 -13.65 -4.60
N PRO A 208 14.28 -14.97 -4.86
CA PRO A 208 14.76 -16.03 -3.99
C PRO A 208 16.26 -16.34 -4.14
N GLY A 209 16.98 -15.59 -4.91
CA GLY A 209 18.42 -15.78 -5.17
C GLY A 209 19.09 -14.48 -5.52
N GLU A 210 20.36 -14.58 -5.87
CA GLU A 210 21.14 -13.45 -6.34
C GLU A 210 20.88 -13.21 -7.82
N ILE A 211 20.77 -11.95 -8.17
CA ILE A 211 20.78 -11.45 -9.54
C ILE A 211 22.21 -10.98 -9.81
N ALA A 212 22.78 -11.36 -10.94
CA ALA A 212 24.12 -10.94 -11.29
C ALA A 212 24.22 -9.41 -11.32
N PRO A 213 25.22 -8.80 -10.65
CA PRO A 213 25.28 -7.35 -10.47
C PRO A 213 25.17 -6.57 -11.77
N GLU A 214 25.74 -7.07 -12.86
CA GLU A 214 25.70 -6.44 -14.19
C GLU A 214 24.29 -6.44 -14.82
N LYS A 215 23.34 -7.20 -14.28
CA LYS A 215 21.95 -7.22 -14.70
C LYS A 215 21.02 -6.37 -13.84
N ILE A 216 21.53 -5.82 -12.75
CA ILE A 216 20.76 -4.98 -11.83
C ILE A 216 20.88 -3.52 -12.28
N HIS A 217 19.74 -2.88 -12.52
CA HIS A 217 19.67 -1.45 -12.79
C HIS A 217 19.48 -0.63 -11.51
N HIS A 218 18.64 -1.16 -10.59
CA HIS A 218 18.37 -0.46 -9.33
C HIS A 218 17.86 -1.45 -8.26
N GLU A 219 18.16 -1.12 -7.01
CA GLU A 219 17.70 -1.91 -5.86
C GLU A 219 17.21 -0.95 -4.78
N LEU A 220 16.06 -1.29 -4.20
CA LEU A 220 15.37 -0.49 -3.18
C LEU A 220 14.78 -1.41 -2.12
N GLU A 221 14.69 -0.92 -0.90
CA GLU A 221 13.84 -1.49 0.13
C GLU A 221 12.54 -0.69 0.22
N TYR A 222 11.40 -1.37 0.08
CA TYR A 222 10.09 -0.80 0.27
C TYR A 222 9.41 -1.41 1.49
N GLU A 223 8.73 -0.57 2.23
CA GLU A 223 7.87 -1.00 3.33
C GLU A 223 6.43 -1.10 2.85
N HIS A 224 5.84 -2.31 2.94
CA HIS A 224 4.44 -2.54 2.59
C HIS A 224 3.59 -2.70 3.87
N PRO A 225 2.38 -2.13 3.91
CA PRO A 225 1.50 -2.22 5.07
C PRO A 225 1.03 -3.65 5.32
N ILE A 226 0.93 -4.03 6.58
CA ILE A 226 0.42 -5.32 7.04
C ILE A 226 -1.01 -5.13 7.53
N PHE A 227 -1.98 -5.73 6.83
CA PHE A 227 -3.40 -5.64 7.17
C PHE A 227 -3.82 -6.76 8.11
N THR A 228 -3.66 -6.54 9.41
CA THR A 228 -4.21 -7.43 10.45
C THR A 228 -5.66 -7.07 10.77
N SER A 229 -6.37 -7.98 11.46
CA SER A 229 -7.71 -7.67 11.99
C SER A 229 -7.70 -6.43 12.90
N ALA A 230 -6.62 -6.21 13.65
CA ALA A 230 -6.46 -5.02 14.50
C ALA A 230 -6.28 -3.75 13.65
N ALA A 231 -5.50 -3.80 12.57
CA ALA A 231 -5.33 -2.68 11.65
C ALA A 231 -6.66 -2.31 10.96
N ILE A 232 -7.44 -3.32 10.51
CA ILE A 232 -8.75 -3.07 9.90
C ILE A 232 -9.72 -2.42 10.89
N LYS A 233 -9.77 -2.88 12.15
CA LYS A 233 -10.58 -2.24 13.20
C LYS A 233 -10.09 -0.82 13.50
N ALA A 234 -8.79 -0.57 13.47
CA ALA A 234 -8.23 0.77 13.65
C ALA A 234 -8.59 1.71 12.49
N GLN A 235 -8.71 1.21 11.25
CA GLN A 235 -9.19 2.01 10.10
C GLN A 235 -10.59 2.58 10.35
N ASP A 236 -11.49 1.83 10.99
CA ASP A 236 -12.84 2.30 11.31
C ASP A 236 -12.84 3.46 12.32
N ARG A 237 -11.74 3.63 13.07
CA ARG A 237 -11.57 4.64 14.12
C ARG A 237 -10.82 5.91 13.67
N ILE A 238 -10.41 6.00 12.41
CA ILE A 238 -9.68 7.18 11.89
C ILE A 238 -10.46 8.49 12.08
N LEU A 239 -11.79 8.42 12.03
CA LEU A 239 -12.62 9.61 12.29
C LEU A 239 -12.47 10.14 13.71
N GLU A 240 -12.18 9.29 14.70
CA GLU A 240 -11.90 9.71 16.08
C GLU A 240 -10.61 10.54 16.13
N LEU A 241 -9.55 10.12 15.41
CA LEU A 241 -8.31 10.91 15.29
C LEU A 241 -8.56 12.28 14.66
N HIS A 242 -9.37 12.35 13.62
CA HIS A 242 -9.69 13.60 12.98
C HIS A 242 -10.59 14.51 13.85
N GLN A 243 -11.40 13.96 14.74
CA GLN A 243 -12.17 14.74 15.72
C GLN A 243 -11.23 15.32 16.80
N ALA A 244 -10.35 14.50 17.36
CA ALA A 244 -9.34 14.95 18.32
C ALA A 244 -8.32 15.91 17.69
N GLY A 245 -8.12 15.85 16.37
CA GLY A 245 -7.29 16.78 15.62
C GLY A 245 -7.71 18.24 15.72
N GLN A 246 -8.98 18.52 16.03
CA GLN A 246 -9.45 19.90 16.27
C GLN A 246 -8.83 20.54 17.53
N GLU A 247 -8.41 19.72 18.49
CA GLU A 247 -7.74 20.19 19.70
C GLU A 247 -6.23 20.18 19.57
N THR A 248 -5.70 19.18 18.85
CA THR A 248 -4.24 18.99 18.70
C THR A 248 -3.67 19.70 17.47
N ASN A 249 -4.51 20.13 16.52
CA ASN A 249 -4.13 20.62 15.18
C ASN A 249 -3.28 19.60 14.38
N ARG A 250 -3.44 18.32 14.66
CA ARG A 250 -2.75 17.22 13.98
C ARG A 250 -3.75 16.30 13.29
N PHE A 251 -3.49 16.01 12.03
CA PHE A 251 -4.37 15.22 11.18
C PHE A 251 -3.56 14.18 10.40
N TYR A 252 -4.24 13.14 9.91
CA TYR A 252 -3.60 11.97 9.32
C TYR A 252 -4.29 11.59 8.01
N CYS A 253 -3.50 11.37 6.96
CA CYS A 253 -3.96 10.74 5.73
C CYS A 253 -2.90 9.75 5.22
N GLY A 254 -3.30 8.86 4.32
CA GLY A 254 -2.41 7.87 3.74
C GLY A 254 -3.16 6.63 3.26
N ALA A 255 -2.55 5.91 2.34
CA ALA A 255 -3.13 4.72 1.73
C ALA A 255 -3.44 3.60 2.75
N TRP A 256 -2.74 3.59 3.89
CA TRP A 256 -2.93 2.65 4.99
C TRP A 256 -4.31 2.74 5.66
N GLN A 257 -5.06 3.83 5.40
CA GLN A 257 -6.42 3.99 5.89
C GLN A 257 -7.45 3.13 5.15
N ARG A 258 -7.03 2.42 4.07
CA ARG A 258 -7.85 1.47 3.31
C ARG A 258 -7.04 0.25 2.86
N TYR A 259 -6.81 0.08 1.55
CA TYR A 259 -6.16 -1.12 0.98
C TYR A 259 -4.68 -0.93 0.64
N GLY A 260 -4.12 0.27 0.78
CA GLY A 260 -2.71 0.55 0.56
C GLY A 260 -2.33 0.97 -0.87
N PHE A 261 -3.28 1.32 -1.72
CA PHE A 261 -3.05 1.73 -3.11
C PHE A 261 -3.07 3.25 -3.29
N HIS A 262 -2.64 3.72 -4.47
CA HIS A 262 -2.61 5.16 -4.82
C HIS A 262 -3.99 5.81 -4.65
N GLU A 263 -5.05 5.15 -5.09
CA GLU A 263 -6.43 5.61 -4.93
C GLU A 263 -6.81 5.79 -3.45
N ASP A 264 -6.35 4.89 -2.58
CA ASP A 264 -6.62 4.99 -1.15
C ASP A 264 -5.90 6.17 -0.51
N GLY A 265 -4.73 6.53 -1.02
CA GLY A 265 -3.99 7.73 -0.63
C GLY A 265 -4.77 9.00 -0.92
N ILE A 266 -5.20 9.20 -2.17
CA ILE A 266 -5.97 10.38 -2.58
C ILE A 266 -7.35 10.40 -1.91
N TRP A 267 -8.02 9.25 -1.77
CA TRP A 267 -9.28 9.13 -1.07
C TRP A 267 -9.18 9.59 0.40
N SER A 268 -8.12 9.20 1.10
CA SER A 268 -7.92 9.60 2.50
C SER A 268 -7.66 11.09 2.64
N ALA A 269 -6.86 11.66 1.73
CA ALA A 269 -6.58 13.09 1.68
C ALA A 269 -7.84 13.89 1.37
N HIS A 270 -8.64 13.46 0.38
CA HIS A 270 -9.90 14.09 0.02
C HIS A 270 -10.87 14.14 1.21
N ARG A 271 -11.08 13.02 1.90
CA ARG A 271 -11.94 12.95 3.09
C ARG A 271 -11.47 13.85 4.23
N LEU A 272 -10.16 13.96 4.41
CA LEU A 272 -9.61 14.89 5.39
C LEU A 272 -9.88 16.34 4.99
N CYS A 273 -9.65 16.69 3.73
CA CYS A 273 -9.91 18.04 3.21
C CYS A 273 -11.40 18.43 3.34
N GLU A 274 -12.33 17.53 2.98
CA GLU A 274 -13.77 17.76 3.16
C GLU A 274 -14.10 18.14 4.62
N LYS A 275 -13.43 17.51 5.58
CA LYS A 275 -13.65 17.77 6.99
C LYS A 275 -13.01 19.09 7.45
N LEU A 276 -11.84 19.46 6.94
CA LEU A 276 -11.10 20.66 7.34
C LEU A 276 -11.68 21.94 6.71
N ILE A 277 -12.13 21.88 5.46
CA ILE A 277 -12.54 23.08 4.68
C ILE A 277 -14.00 23.05 4.25
N GLY A 278 -14.78 22.05 4.72
CA GLY A 278 -16.16 21.83 4.29
C GLY A 278 -16.26 21.11 2.95
N SER A 279 -17.48 20.88 2.47
CA SER A 279 -17.69 20.19 1.21
C SER A 279 -17.06 20.97 0.05
N TRP A 280 -15.95 20.48 -0.45
CA TRP A 280 -15.34 21.00 -1.66
C TRP A 280 -16.20 20.58 -2.85
N ASP A 281 -16.81 21.57 -3.48
CA ASP A 281 -17.61 21.36 -4.68
C ASP A 281 -16.69 20.99 -5.85
N LEU A 282 -16.47 19.68 -6.06
CA LEU A 282 -15.70 19.12 -7.18
C LEU A 282 -16.39 19.38 -8.53
N GLN A 283 -17.62 19.89 -8.53
CA GLN A 283 -18.37 20.16 -9.78
C GLN A 283 -17.99 21.49 -10.44
N SER A 284 -17.24 22.35 -9.78
CA SER A 284 -16.91 23.69 -10.33
C SER A 284 -15.65 23.78 -11.18
N GLN A 285 -14.95 22.66 -11.46
CA GLN A 285 -13.76 22.64 -12.32
C GLN A 285 -13.83 21.58 -13.42
N SER A 286 -14.95 21.44 -14.10
CA SER A 286 -14.99 20.88 -15.45
C SER A 286 -14.63 21.97 -16.45
N VAL A 287 -13.34 22.08 -16.78
CA VAL A 287 -12.84 22.75 -17.98
C VAL A 287 -11.95 21.77 -18.74
#